data_8cc63d834fdcffbd8118b1bb7306da3a
#
_entry.id   8cc63d834fdcffbd8118b1bb7306da3a
#
_cell.length_a   1.000
_cell.length_b   1.000
_cell.length_c   1.000
_cell.angle_alpha   90.00
_cell.angle_beta   90.00
_cell.angle_gamma   90.00
#
_symmetry.space_group_name_H-M   'P 1'
#
loop_
_entity.id
_entity.type
_entity.pdbx_description
1 polymer ?
#
loop_
_entity_poly.entity_id
_entity_poly.type
_entity_poly.pdbx_seq_one_letter_code
_entity_poly.pdbx_strand_id
1 'polypeptide(L)'
;MAYSRIVNVEYKSEKDMEMFLSKWKDWMPEHMPVATSRTMVKTGPLSSLLMAVYASSQVVENAREVVEVFFDENRDHMLDIIAFHGEVIELN
;
A
#
# COMPACT_ATOMS: atom_id res chain seq x y z
N MET A 1 -19.41 0.22 -7.31
CA MET A 1 -18.36 0.88 -8.08
C MET A 1 -17.02 0.61 -7.46
N ALA A 2 -16.09 0.03 -8.19
CA ALA A 2 -14.78 -0.30 -7.66
C ALA A 2 -13.90 0.96 -7.52
N TYR A 3 -13.09 0.99 -6.46
CA TYR A 3 -12.12 2.06 -6.20
C TYR A 3 -10.73 1.46 -6.01
N SER A 4 -9.73 2.20 -6.44
CA SER A 4 -8.33 1.80 -6.26
C SER A 4 -7.62 2.75 -5.32
N ARG A 5 -6.70 2.20 -4.53
CA ARG A 5 -5.77 2.99 -3.71
C ARG A 5 -4.36 2.69 -4.19
N ILE A 6 -3.59 3.74 -4.38
CA ILE A 6 -2.23 3.66 -4.91
C ILE A 6 -1.30 4.31 -3.89
N VAL A 7 -0.24 3.61 -3.51
CA VAL A 7 0.73 4.10 -2.53
C VAL A 7 2.13 3.91 -3.09
N ASN A 8 2.84 5.02 -3.27
CA ASN A 8 4.23 5.00 -3.68
C ASN A 8 5.12 5.34 -2.49
N VAL A 9 6.10 4.49 -2.21
CA VAL A 9 7.02 4.68 -1.09
C VAL A 9 8.45 4.73 -1.62
N GLU A 10 9.22 5.72 -1.14
CA GLU A 10 10.66 5.76 -1.31
C GLU A 10 11.30 5.44 0.04
N TYR A 11 12.31 4.60 0.01
CA TYR A 11 12.99 4.10 1.21
C TYR A 11 14.35 4.74 1.39
N LYS A 12 14.84 4.77 2.61
CA LYS A 12 16.16 5.36 2.94
C LYS A 12 17.33 4.51 2.44
N SER A 13 17.12 3.19 2.37
CA SER A 13 18.15 2.23 1.92
C SER A 13 17.48 0.95 1.43
N GLU A 14 18.25 0.11 0.76
CA GLU A 14 17.79 -1.22 0.34
C GLU A 14 17.39 -2.07 1.56
N LYS A 15 18.14 -1.97 2.64
CA LYS A 15 17.85 -2.69 3.87
C LYS A 15 16.53 -2.23 4.49
N ASP A 16 16.29 -0.93 4.52
CA ASP A 16 15.02 -0.39 5.02
C ASP A 16 13.85 -0.91 4.19
N MET A 17 13.99 -0.95 2.88
CA MET A 17 12.97 -1.49 1.99
C MET A 17 12.71 -2.97 2.27
N GLU A 18 13.77 -3.78 2.39
CA GLU A 18 13.64 -5.21 2.69
C GLU A 18 12.90 -5.44 4.01
N MET A 19 13.27 -4.69 5.05
CA MET A 19 12.64 -4.79 6.36
C MET A 19 11.17 -4.39 6.31
N PHE A 20 10.86 -3.28 5.62
CA PHE A 20 9.48 -2.82 5.47
C PHE A 20 8.63 -3.86 4.73
N LEU A 21 9.10 -4.36 3.60
CA LEU A 21 8.36 -5.33 2.79
C LEU A 21 8.17 -6.66 3.52
N SER A 22 9.16 -7.08 4.31
CA SER A 22 9.03 -8.28 5.14
C SER A 22 7.92 -8.12 6.18
N LYS A 23 7.90 -6.99 6.89
CA LYS A 23 6.87 -6.68 7.86
C LYS A 23 5.48 -6.59 7.21
N TRP A 24 5.42 -5.98 6.02
CA TRP A 24 4.18 -5.88 5.25
C TRP A 24 3.61 -7.25 4.91
N LYS A 25 4.43 -8.17 4.43
CA LYS A 25 4.00 -9.53 4.07
C LYS A 25 3.40 -10.28 5.26
N ASP A 26 3.94 -10.07 6.45
CA ASP A 26 3.46 -10.73 7.67
C ASP A 26 2.19 -10.08 8.21
N TRP A 27 2.12 -8.76 8.15
CA TRP A 27 1.05 -7.98 8.75
C TRP A 27 -0.20 -7.91 7.87
N MET A 28 -0.02 -7.75 6.56
CA MET A 28 -1.09 -7.44 5.62
C MET A 28 -2.23 -8.48 5.59
N PRO A 29 -1.95 -9.79 5.49
CA PRO A 29 -3.03 -10.77 5.37
C PRO A 29 -4.00 -10.78 6.54
N GLU A 30 -3.55 -10.42 7.73
CA GLU A 30 -4.36 -10.46 8.95
C GLU A 30 -5.10 -9.16 9.23
N HIS A 31 -4.66 -8.05 8.66
CA HIS A 31 -5.16 -6.72 9.05
C HIS A 31 -5.87 -5.98 7.94
N MET A 32 -5.45 -6.16 6.69
CA MET A 32 -6.04 -5.42 5.58
C MET A 32 -7.36 -6.05 5.13
N PRO A 33 -8.36 -5.22 4.75
CA PRO A 33 -9.62 -5.74 4.22
C PRO A 33 -9.38 -6.48 2.89
N VAL A 34 -10.34 -7.32 2.55
CA VAL A 34 -10.32 -8.08 1.30
C VAL A 34 -10.31 -7.12 0.10
N ALA A 35 -9.39 -7.36 -0.82
CA ALA A 35 -9.27 -6.61 -2.06
C ALA A 35 -9.64 -7.50 -3.26
N THR A 36 -10.18 -6.88 -4.30
CA THR A 36 -10.39 -7.55 -5.58
C THR A 36 -9.04 -7.95 -6.18
N SER A 37 -8.06 -7.04 -6.06
CA SER A 37 -6.66 -7.31 -6.41
C SER A 37 -5.76 -6.44 -5.54
N ARG A 38 -4.54 -6.93 -5.31
CA ARG A 38 -3.52 -6.18 -4.57
C ARG A 38 -2.16 -6.59 -5.11
N THR A 39 -1.41 -5.60 -5.59
CA THR A 39 -0.11 -5.82 -6.23
C THR A 39 0.90 -4.86 -5.64
N MET A 40 2.06 -5.37 -5.28
CA MET A 40 3.20 -4.57 -4.86
C MET A 40 4.29 -4.72 -5.90
N VAL A 41 4.75 -3.60 -6.44
CA VAL A 41 5.75 -3.55 -7.51
C VAL A 41 6.97 -2.80 -7.03
N LYS A 42 8.16 -3.34 -7.31
CA LYS A 42 9.42 -2.63 -7.10
C LYS A 42 9.64 -1.71 -8.29
N THR A 43 9.57 -0.40 -8.07
CA THR A 43 9.65 0.60 -9.15
C THR A 43 11.05 1.18 -9.32
N GLY A 44 11.97 0.84 -8.43
CA GLY A 44 13.36 1.28 -8.49
C GLY A 44 14.15 0.60 -7.38
N PRO A 45 15.48 0.90 -7.27
CA PRO A 45 16.31 0.28 -6.22
C PRO A 45 15.81 0.58 -4.80
N LEU A 46 15.16 1.73 -4.61
CA LEU A 46 14.70 2.20 -3.30
C LEU A 46 13.24 2.63 -3.31
N SER A 47 12.42 2.10 -4.22
CA SER A 47 11.01 2.49 -4.30
C SER A 47 10.09 1.33 -4.58
N SER A 48 8.85 1.44 -4.09
CA SER A 48 7.80 0.47 -4.36
C SER A 48 6.47 1.16 -4.63
N LEU A 49 5.60 0.48 -5.35
CA LEU A 49 4.25 0.93 -5.65
C LEU A 49 3.27 -0.16 -5.24
N LEU A 50 2.35 0.19 -4.36
CA LEU A 50 1.23 -0.68 -4.00
C LEU A 50 0.00 -0.21 -4.74
N MET A 51 -0.67 -1.12 -5.43
CA MET A 51 -1.94 -0.86 -6.08
C MET A 51 -2.96 -1.88 -5.61
N ALA A 52 -4.05 -1.42 -5.04
CA ALA A 52 -5.11 -2.28 -4.57
C ALA A 52 -6.45 -1.81 -5.11
N VAL A 53 -7.29 -2.76 -5.52
CA VAL A 53 -8.65 -2.49 -6.00
C VAL A 53 -9.63 -3.07 -4.98
N TYR A 54 -10.59 -2.25 -4.58
CA TYR A 54 -11.62 -2.62 -3.61
C TYR A 54 -13.01 -2.45 -4.21
N ALA A 55 -13.99 -3.10 -3.59
CA ALA A 55 -15.36 -3.12 -4.08
C ALA A 55 -16.04 -1.75 -4.06
N SER A 56 -15.63 -0.86 -3.15
CA SER A 56 -16.28 0.45 -2.99
C SER A 56 -15.35 1.48 -2.35
N SER A 57 -15.75 2.74 -2.39
CA SER A 57 -15.02 3.83 -1.73
C SER A 57 -14.99 3.64 -0.21
N GLN A 58 -16.03 3.07 0.37
CA GLN A 58 -16.06 2.81 1.81
C GLN A 58 -14.99 1.81 2.23
N VAL A 59 -14.77 0.76 1.44
CA VAL A 59 -13.72 -0.22 1.70
C VAL A 59 -12.34 0.43 1.58
N VAL A 60 -12.16 1.34 0.61
CA VAL A 60 -10.92 2.12 0.48
C VAL A 60 -10.64 2.94 1.75
N GLU A 61 -11.68 3.61 2.29
CA GLU A 61 -11.53 4.39 3.52
C GLU A 61 -11.16 3.49 4.72
N ASN A 62 -11.79 2.33 4.82
CA ASN A 62 -11.46 1.36 5.86
C ASN A 62 -10.00 0.90 5.72
N ALA A 63 -9.58 0.60 4.50
CA ALA A 63 -8.20 0.18 4.21
C ALA A 63 -7.20 1.29 4.57
N ARG A 64 -7.53 2.55 4.25
CA ARG A 64 -6.69 3.70 4.55
C ARG A 64 -6.48 3.85 6.07
N GLU A 65 -7.54 3.76 6.84
CA GLU A 65 -7.46 3.89 8.30
C GLU A 65 -6.58 2.80 8.91
N VAL A 66 -6.73 1.57 8.45
CA VAL A 66 -5.97 0.43 8.96
C VAL A 66 -4.49 0.56 8.58
N VAL A 67 -4.20 0.89 7.32
CA VAL A 67 -2.82 0.92 6.81
C VAL A 67 -2.02 2.11 7.32
N GLU A 68 -2.68 3.22 7.64
CA GLU A 68 -1.99 4.40 8.20
C GLU A 68 -1.28 4.08 9.50
N VAL A 69 -1.87 3.22 10.33
CA VAL A 69 -1.23 2.78 11.58
C VAL A 69 0.07 2.03 11.26
N PHE A 70 0.04 1.14 10.29
CA PHE A 70 1.22 0.39 9.87
C PHE A 70 2.30 1.32 9.31
N PHE A 71 1.92 2.25 8.44
CA PHE A 71 2.86 3.21 7.86
C PHE A 71 3.48 4.10 8.93
N ASP A 72 2.70 4.58 9.89
CA ASP A 72 3.21 5.42 10.97
C ASP A 72 4.22 4.67 11.83
N GLU A 73 3.97 3.41 12.14
CA GLU A 73 4.88 2.57 12.91
C GLU A 73 6.18 2.26 12.16
N ASN A 74 6.17 2.36 10.84
CA ASN A 74 7.32 2.01 9.99
C ASN A 74 7.91 3.22 9.25
N ARG A 75 7.61 4.43 9.68
CA ARG A 75 8.10 5.66 9.06
C ARG A 75 9.61 5.75 9.02
N ASP A 76 10.29 5.16 9.98
CA ASP A 76 11.74 5.19 10.06
C ASP A 76 12.44 4.58 8.85
N HIS A 77 11.74 3.70 8.12
CA HIS A 77 12.27 3.08 6.90
C HIS A 77 12.06 3.93 5.65
N MET A 78 11.20 4.95 5.75
CA MET A 78 10.75 5.72 4.58
C MET A 78 11.45 7.05 4.45
N LEU A 79 11.77 7.41 3.21
CA LEU A 79 12.20 8.75 2.84
C LEU A 79 11.01 9.61 2.45
N ASP A 80 10.07 9.03 1.71
CA ASP A 80 8.87 9.72 1.25
C ASP A 80 7.74 8.73 0.99
N ILE A 81 6.51 9.20 1.10
CA ILE A 81 5.31 8.41 0.81
C ILE A 81 4.27 9.30 0.14
N ILE A 82 3.71 8.82 -0.97
CA ILE A 82 2.63 9.49 -1.69
C ILE A 82 1.50 8.47 -1.84
N ALA A 83 0.31 8.83 -1.36
CA ALA A 83 -0.85 7.97 -1.44
C ALA A 83 -2.05 8.72 -2.00
N PHE A 84 -2.78 8.07 -2.90
CA PHE A 84 -4.00 8.64 -3.48
C PHE A 84 -4.93 7.50 -3.88
N HIS A 85 -6.17 7.85 -4.18
CA HIS A 85 -7.18 6.88 -4.57
C HIS A 85 -8.13 7.49 -5.59
N GLY A 86 -8.86 6.63 -6.28
CA GLY A 86 -9.84 7.07 -7.26
C GLY A 86 -10.74 5.95 -7.71
N GLU A 87 -11.78 6.33 -8.42
CA GLU A 87 -12.71 5.39 -9.02
C GLU A 87 -12.03 4.62 -10.15
N VAL A 88 -12.24 3.31 -10.18
CA VAL A 88 -11.74 2.48 -11.27
C VAL A 88 -12.66 2.68 -12.48
N ILE A 89 -12.08 3.17 -13.56
CA ILE A 89 -12.84 3.42 -14.79
C ILE A 89 -12.76 2.25 -15.78
N GLU A 90 -11.76 1.39 -15.62
CA GLU A 90 -11.59 0.21 -16.48
C GLU A 90 -10.82 -0.86 -15.70
N LEU A 91 -11.36 -2.10 -15.70
CA LEU A 91 -10.74 -3.23 -15.03
C LEU A 91 -10.86 -4.46 -15.91
N ASN A 92 -9.73 -4.99 -16.37
CA ASN A 92 -9.65 -6.17 -17.22
C ASN A 92 -9.08 -7.38 -16.49
#